data_d3eb913fb5fcc22604a86a5acf2f9879
#
_entry.id   d3eb913fb5fcc22604a86a5acf2f9879
#
_cell.length_a   1.000
_cell.length_b   1.000
_cell.length_c   1.000
_cell.angle_alpha   90.00
_cell.angle_beta   90.00
_cell.angle_gamma   90.00
#
_symmetry.space_group_name_H-M   'P 1'
#
loop_
_entity.id
_entity.type
_entity.pdbx_description
1 polymer ?
#
loop_
_entity_poly.entity_id
_entity_poly.type
_entity_poly.pdbx_seq_one_letter_code
_entity_poly.pdbx_strand_id
1 'polypeptide(L)'
;MLSTLAQQEDKLLACIHCGLCLEACPTYVITGNENDGPRGRIYLMRAVAEGRIEKTSNAFATHIDRCLGCRACEQACPAGVEYGQLLEASREVLLEAQPKSDLANRALRFVLQHVWLSPWRLRMFFGASRLFRDLGLARLLLKSGVLSKRVGFAVALLESSKQVFPAKAQRRKERRKGTSEAKEVLLFKGCVGEGLFARVNRATERVLGANNFAVKVPAGQVCCGALHAHAGDLAGARKLARQNIAAFDSDAPIITNAGGCGAMLVTYGHLFANDEDLAARAASFSARVRDVSQQLATNMRTVPNAIGQSVTYDTSCHLMYGQRSGETSERMLRAVTGKDFVALNGSERCCGAAGVYNLLQPEMSQRVLREKLDHIKESGAGIVATGNPGCQMHIGAGA
;
A
#
# COMPACT_ATOMS: atom_id res chain seq x y z
N MET A 1 -17.66 -4.60 -26.66
CA MET A 1 -16.28 -4.36 -26.19
C MET A 1 -15.80 -5.59 -25.42
N LEU A 2 -14.56 -6.04 -25.66
CA LEU A 2 -13.93 -7.08 -24.85
C LEU A 2 -13.82 -6.61 -23.41
N SER A 3 -14.02 -7.50 -22.43
CA SER A 3 -13.81 -7.15 -21.01
C SER A 3 -12.34 -6.79 -20.77
N THR A 4 -12.07 -5.93 -19.78
CA THR A 4 -10.69 -5.54 -19.39
C THR A 4 -9.80 -6.77 -19.13
N LEU A 5 -10.39 -7.86 -18.61
CA LEU A 5 -9.66 -9.12 -18.40
C LEU A 5 -9.32 -9.83 -19.71
N ALA A 6 -10.20 -9.83 -20.70
CA ALA A 6 -9.93 -10.42 -22.02
C ALA A 6 -8.82 -9.65 -22.78
N GLN A 7 -8.66 -8.36 -22.51
CA GLN A 7 -7.55 -7.55 -23.04
C GLN A 7 -6.18 -7.90 -22.43
N GLN A 8 -6.14 -8.75 -21.40
CA GLN A 8 -4.91 -9.21 -20.74
C GLN A 8 -4.53 -10.65 -21.12
N GLU A 9 -4.95 -11.13 -22.31
CA GLU A 9 -4.77 -12.52 -22.76
C GLU A 9 -3.30 -12.97 -22.68
N ASP A 10 -2.37 -12.17 -23.20
CA ASP A 10 -0.93 -12.49 -23.18
C ASP A 10 -0.42 -12.75 -21.76
N LYS A 11 -0.89 -11.97 -20.79
CA LYS A 11 -0.50 -12.13 -19.38
C LYS A 11 -1.14 -13.35 -18.72
N LEU A 12 -2.36 -13.71 -19.12
CA LEU A 12 -3.03 -14.93 -18.69
C LEU A 12 -2.30 -16.17 -19.23
N LEU A 13 -1.85 -16.12 -20.50
CA LEU A 13 -1.14 -17.20 -21.17
C LEU A 13 0.31 -17.35 -20.70
N ALA A 14 0.92 -16.31 -20.12
CA ALA A 14 2.26 -16.39 -19.57
C ALA A 14 2.37 -17.40 -18.38
N CYS A 15 1.24 -17.77 -17.76
CA CYS A 15 1.25 -18.72 -16.64
C CYS A 15 1.41 -20.18 -17.15
N ILE A 16 2.55 -20.81 -16.85
CA ILE A 16 2.85 -22.22 -17.17
C ILE A 16 2.41 -23.22 -16.08
N HIS A 17 1.66 -22.79 -15.10
CA HIS A 17 1.10 -23.59 -14.00
C HIS A 17 2.13 -24.40 -13.16
N CYS A 18 3.40 -24.01 -13.08
CA CYS A 18 4.48 -24.73 -12.37
C CYS A 18 4.29 -24.84 -10.86
N GLY A 19 3.52 -23.94 -10.23
CA GLY A 19 3.21 -23.99 -8.79
C GLY A 19 4.18 -23.26 -7.87
N LEU A 20 5.32 -22.74 -8.33
CA LEU A 20 6.33 -22.05 -7.50
C LEU A 20 5.78 -20.84 -6.72
N CYS A 21 4.67 -20.24 -7.18
CA CYS A 21 4.01 -19.13 -6.52
C CYS A 21 3.13 -19.53 -5.32
N LEU A 22 2.87 -20.84 -5.09
CA LEU A 22 1.91 -21.29 -4.08
C LEU A 22 2.41 -21.04 -2.66
N GLU A 23 3.66 -21.37 -2.37
CA GLU A 23 4.25 -21.17 -1.04
C GLU A 23 4.42 -19.68 -0.68
N ALA A 24 4.57 -18.82 -1.67
CA ALA A 24 4.62 -17.38 -1.46
C ALA A 24 3.22 -16.77 -1.19
N CYS A 25 2.15 -17.53 -1.40
CA CYS A 25 0.79 -17.02 -1.30
C CYS A 25 0.20 -17.24 0.10
N PRO A 26 -0.03 -16.18 0.92
CA PRO A 26 -0.54 -16.36 2.28
C PRO A 26 -1.94 -16.98 2.32
N THR A 27 -2.80 -16.72 1.33
CA THR A 27 -4.13 -17.33 1.30
C THR A 27 -4.10 -18.80 0.96
N TYR A 28 -3.20 -19.24 0.08
CA TYR A 28 -2.99 -20.66 -0.19
C TYR A 28 -2.42 -21.42 1.01
N VAL A 29 -1.36 -20.87 1.62
CA VAL A 29 -0.73 -21.47 2.81
C VAL A 29 -1.74 -21.66 3.95
N ILE A 30 -2.66 -20.71 4.12
CA ILE A 30 -3.69 -20.76 5.16
C ILE A 30 -4.80 -21.75 4.83
N THR A 31 -5.25 -21.85 3.57
CA THR A 31 -6.46 -22.64 3.21
C THR A 31 -6.15 -24.02 2.64
N GLY A 32 -4.96 -24.23 2.06
CA GLY A 32 -4.63 -25.41 1.27
C GLY A 32 -5.44 -25.53 -0.03
N ASN A 33 -6.29 -24.55 -0.35
CA ASN A 33 -7.16 -24.58 -1.52
C ASN A 33 -6.45 -24.00 -2.75
N GLU A 34 -6.33 -24.79 -3.80
CA GLU A 34 -5.66 -24.41 -5.05
C GLU A 34 -6.26 -23.12 -5.65
N ASN A 35 -7.58 -22.95 -5.59
CA ASN A 35 -8.26 -21.77 -6.11
C ASN A 35 -7.96 -20.50 -5.27
N ASP A 36 -7.48 -20.63 -4.05
CA ASP A 36 -6.99 -19.51 -3.23
C ASP A 36 -5.49 -19.24 -3.49
N GLY A 37 -4.85 -20.04 -4.36
CA GLY A 37 -3.50 -19.83 -4.88
C GLY A 37 -3.46 -18.97 -6.15
N PRO A 38 -2.29 -18.42 -6.50
CA PRO A 38 -2.17 -17.55 -7.67
C PRO A 38 -2.49 -18.26 -8.98
N ARG A 39 -1.94 -19.46 -9.21
CA ARG A 39 -2.18 -20.21 -10.46
C ARG A 39 -3.65 -20.64 -10.61
N GLY A 40 -4.30 -21.06 -9.52
CA GLY A 40 -5.72 -21.42 -9.53
C GLY A 40 -6.59 -20.21 -9.85
N ARG A 41 -6.27 -19.03 -9.28
CA ARG A 41 -6.94 -17.78 -9.64
C ARG A 41 -6.73 -17.41 -11.10
N ILE A 42 -5.52 -17.54 -11.64
CA ILE A 42 -5.25 -17.29 -13.07
C ILE A 42 -6.08 -18.24 -13.94
N TYR A 43 -6.21 -19.51 -13.54
CA TYR A 43 -7.07 -20.45 -14.25
C TYR A 43 -8.55 -20.00 -14.28
N LEU A 44 -9.07 -19.52 -13.12
CA LEU A 44 -10.43 -18.95 -13.06
C LEU A 44 -10.55 -17.67 -13.91
N MET A 45 -9.57 -16.78 -13.86
CA MET A 45 -9.52 -15.56 -14.68
C MET A 45 -9.56 -15.90 -16.17
N ARG A 46 -8.77 -16.89 -16.59
CA ARG A 46 -8.74 -17.38 -17.96
C ARG A 46 -10.06 -18.01 -18.36
N ALA A 47 -10.67 -18.82 -17.50
CA ALA A 47 -11.97 -19.42 -17.75
C ALA A 47 -13.08 -18.39 -17.97
N VAL A 48 -13.02 -17.25 -17.23
CA VAL A 48 -13.93 -16.12 -17.44
C VAL A 48 -13.62 -15.38 -18.76
N ALA A 49 -12.36 -15.13 -19.06
CA ALA A 49 -11.94 -14.46 -20.29
C ALA A 49 -12.34 -15.24 -21.54
N GLU A 50 -12.23 -16.56 -21.50
CA GLU A 50 -12.61 -17.50 -22.58
C GLU A 50 -14.12 -17.82 -22.61
N GLY A 51 -14.92 -17.29 -21.65
CA GLY A 51 -16.36 -17.54 -21.57
C GLY A 51 -16.74 -18.96 -21.11
N ARG A 52 -15.80 -19.76 -20.57
CA ARG A 52 -16.06 -21.10 -20.02
C ARG A 52 -16.83 -21.07 -18.70
N ILE A 53 -16.69 -20.00 -17.91
CA ILE A 53 -17.51 -19.73 -16.74
C ILE A 53 -18.01 -18.28 -16.78
N GLU A 54 -19.16 -18.04 -16.16
CA GLU A 54 -19.76 -16.72 -16.12
C GLU A 54 -18.97 -15.74 -15.22
N LYS A 55 -18.94 -14.46 -15.59
CA LYS A 55 -18.39 -13.37 -14.79
C LYS A 55 -19.03 -13.27 -13.40
N THR A 56 -20.27 -13.76 -13.26
CA THR A 56 -21.06 -13.80 -12.02
C THR A 56 -20.84 -15.06 -11.20
N SER A 57 -19.94 -15.96 -11.63
CA SER A 57 -19.64 -17.20 -10.92
C SER A 57 -19.22 -16.94 -9.47
N ASN A 58 -19.86 -17.62 -8.52
CA ASN A 58 -19.52 -17.55 -7.11
C ASN A 58 -18.06 -18.03 -6.82
N ALA A 59 -17.60 -19.02 -7.56
CA ALA A 59 -16.23 -19.50 -7.43
C ALA A 59 -15.25 -18.42 -7.82
N PHE A 60 -15.43 -17.76 -8.98
CA PHE A 60 -14.60 -16.65 -9.42
C PHE A 60 -14.62 -15.50 -8.40
N ALA A 61 -15.80 -15.03 -8.01
CA ALA A 61 -15.94 -13.94 -7.06
C ALA A 61 -15.27 -14.26 -5.71
N THR A 62 -15.52 -15.44 -5.15
CA THR A 62 -15.00 -15.83 -3.83
C THR A 62 -13.47 -15.86 -3.81
N HIS A 63 -12.85 -16.48 -4.81
CA HIS A 63 -11.39 -16.67 -4.80
C HIS A 63 -10.63 -15.39 -5.19
N ILE A 64 -11.19 -14.55 -6.09
CA ILE A 64 -10.61 -13.24 -6.40
C ILE A 64 -10.70 -12.30 -5.18
N ASP A 65 -11.83 -12.29 -4.46
CA ASP A 65 -12.01 -11.46 -3.27
C ASP A 65 -11.11 -11.86 -2.09
N ARG A 66 -10.80 -13.13 -1.95
CA ARG A 66 -9.86 -13.61 -0.92
C ARG A 66 -8.42 -13.21 -1.17
N CYS A 67 -8.07 -12.76 -2.38
CA CYS A 67 -6.72 -12.33 -2.67
C CYS A 67 -6.37 -11.04 -1.94
N LEU A 68 -5.24 -11.02 -1.22
CA LEU A 68 -4.70 -9.83 -0.56
C LEU A 68 -4.10 -8.79 -1.53
N GLY A 69 -3.80 -9.18 -2.77
CA GLY A 69 -3.10 -8.31 -3.71
C GLY A 69 -1.66 -7.97 -3.28
N CYS A 70 -1.03 -8.82 -2.48
CA CYS A 70 0.31 -8.57 -1.94
C CYS A 70 1.44 -8.67 -2.99
N ARG A 71 1.20 -9.32 -4.14
CA ARG A 71 2.11 -9.48 -5.27
C ARG A 71 3.36 -10.35 -4.99
N ALA A 72 3.42 -11.05 -3.86
CA ALA A 72 4.54 -11.98 -3.57
C ALA A 72 4.71 -13.07 -4.65
N CYS A 73 3.60 -13.49 -5.25
CA CYS A 73 3.59 -14.47 -6.34
C CYS A 73 4.27 -13.98 -7.63
N GLU A 74 4.39 -12.66 -7.85
CA GLU A 74 5.09 -12.11 -9.02
C GLU A 74 6.61 -12.32 -8.90
N GLN A 75 7.18 -12.12 -7.71
CA GLN A 75 8.61 -12.35 -7.49
C GLN A 75 8.96 -13.84 -7.54
N ALA A 76 8.05 -14.71 -7.10
CA ALA A 76 8.23 -16.16 -7.14
C ALA A 76 8.00 -16.75 -8.55
N CYS A 77 7.54 -15.96 -9.52
CA CYS A 77 7.17 -16.46 -10.84
C CYS A 77 8.34 -16.41 -11.82
N PRO A 78 8.88 -17.57 -12.29
CA PRO A 78 9.94 -17.58 -13.29
C PRO A 78 9.48 -17.12 -14.68
N ALA A 79 8.17 -17.20 -14.94
CA ALA A 79 7.58 -16.75 -16.20
C ALA A 79 7.20 -15.25 -16.21
N GLY A 80 7.45 -14.54 -15.11
CA GLY A 80 7.25 -13.08 -15.02
C GLY A 80 5.78 -12.63 -15.12
N VAL A 81 4.82 -13.45 -14.65
CA VAL A 81 3.40 -13.10 -14.71
C VAL A 81 3.13 -11.84 -13.89
N GLU A 82 2.55 -10.82 -14.52
CA GLU A 82 2.13 -9.57 -13.89
C GLU A 82 0.78 -9.72 -13.17
N TYR A 83 0.76 -10.53 -12.12
CA TYR A 83 -0.45 -10.95 -11.42
C TYR A 83 -1.29 -9.79 -10.86
N GLY A 84 -0.66 -8.71 -10.39
CA GLY A 84 -1.35 -7.54 -9.85
C GLY A 84 -2.30 -6.91 -10.87
N GLN A 85 -1.89 -6.81 -12.12
CA GLN A 85 -2.69 -6.26 -13.22
C GLN A 85 -3.88 -7.17 -13.56
N LEU A 86 -3.65 -8.50 -13.59
CA LEU A 86 -4.71 -9.49 -13.78
C LEU A 86 -5.75 -9.43 -12.65
N LEU A 87 -5.29 -9.25 -11.41
CA LEU A 87 -6.18 -9.13 -10.25
C LEU A 87 -7.04 -7.86 -10.32
N GLU A 88 -6.46 -6.73 -10.68
CA GLU A 88 -7.18 -5.46 -10.80
C GLU A 88 -8.23 -5.53 -11.91
N ALA A 89 -7.89 -6.07 -13.10
CA ALA A 89 -8.82 -6.31 -14.19
C ALA A 89 -9.95 -7.28 -13.78
N SER A 90 -9.63 -8.33 -13.03
CA SER A 90 -10.64 -9.29 -12.52
C SER A 90 -11.61 -8.64 -11.55
N ARG A 91 -11.12 -7.76 -10.68
CA ARG A 91 -11.97 -7.02 -9.74
C ARG A 91 -12.86 -5.99 -10.43
N GLU A 92 -12.38 -5.35 -11.50
CA GLU A 92 -13.20 -4.47 -12.35
C GLU A 92 -14.34 -5.26 -12.98
N VAL A 93 -14.04 -6.41 -13.60
CA VAL A 93 -15.06 -7.30 -14.19
C VAL A 93 -16.10 -7.74 -13.17
N LEU A 94 -15.67 -8.11 -11.94
CA LEU A 94 -16.59 -8.48 -10.86
C LEU A 94 -17.46 -7.29 -10.39
N LEU A 95 -16.87 -6.10 -10.29
CA LEU A 95 -17.60 -4.91 -9.88
C LEU A 95 -18.70 -4.52 -10.89
N GLU A 96 -18.41 -4.67 -12.18
CA GLU A 96 -19.36 -4.40 -13.26
C GLU A 96 -20.46 -5.46 -13.36
N ALA A 97 -20.10 -6.74 -13.28
CA ALA A 97 -21.03 -7.85 -13.48
C ALA A 97 -21.97 -8.07 -12.27
N GLN A 98 -21.45 -7.94 -11.06
CA GLN A 98 -22.17 -8.22 -9.84
C GLN A 98 -21.79 -7.27 -8.71
N PRO A 99 -22.34 -6.05 -8.70
CA PRO A 99 -22.09 -5.11 -7.61
C PRO A 99 -22.57 -5.69 -6.28
N LYS A 100 -21.64 -5.91 -5.35
CA LYS A 100 -21.97 -6.45 -4.02
C LYS A 100 -22.97 -5.56 -3.31
N SER A 101 -24.06 -6.16 -2.83
CA SER A 101 -25.19 -5.47 -2.21
C SER A 101 -25.09 -5.38 -0.70
N ASP A 102 -24.15 -6.09 -0.05
CA ASP A 102 -23.99 -6.05 1.39
C ASP A 102 -23.60 -4.64 1.88
N LEU A 103 -24.01 -4.32 3.11
CA LEU A 103 -23.89 -2.98 3.68
C LEU A 103 -22.42 -2.47 3.69
N ALA A 104 -21.45 -3.34 3.99
CA ALA A 104 -20.05 -2.95 4.06
C ALA A 104 -19.52 -2.53 2.68
N ASN A 105 -19.80 -3.30 1.62
CA ASN A 105 -19.40 -2.96 0.26
C ASN A 105 -20.14 -1.72 -0.28
N ARG A 106 -21.41 -1.55 0.07
CA ARG A 106 -22.17 -0.31 -0.27
C ARG A 106 -21.56 0.91 0.41
N ALA A 107 -21.28 0.83 1.70
CA ALA A 107 -20.61 1.90 2.45
C ALA A 107 -19.23 2.22 1.90
N LEU A 108 -18.41 1.20 1.61
CA LEU A 108 -17.10 1.40 0.99
C LEU A 108 -17.23 2.13 -0.35
N ARG A 109 -18.11 1.69 -1.22
CA ARG A 109 -18.32 2.31 -2.53
C ARG A 109 -18.74 3.77 -2.39
N PHE A 110 -19.70 4.05 -1.49
CA PHE A 110 -20.11 5.43 -1.19
C PHE A 110 -18.91 6.28 -0.74
N VAL A 111 -18.12 5.78 0.18
CA VAL A 111 -16.94 6.49 0.69
C VAL A 111 -15.89 6.72 -0.41
N LEU A 112 -15.60 5.73 -1.24
CA LEU A 112 -14.66 5.87 -2.35
C LEU A 112 -15.16 6.93 -3.35
N GLN A 113 -16.40 6.85 -3.78
CA GLN A 113 -16.96 7.75 -4.80
C GLN A 113 -17.20 9.18 -4.30
N HIS A 114 -17.64 9.34 -3.05
CA HIS A 114 -18.05 10.65 -2.54
C HIS A 114 -17.04 11.32 -1.62
N VAL A 115 -16.18 10.57 -0.93
CA VAL A 115 -15.20 11.14 -0.01
C VAL A 115 -13.80 11.11 -0.63
N TRP A 116 -13.36 9.94 -1.11
CA TRP A 116 -11.97 9.77 -1.59
C TRP A 116 -11.65 10.51 -2.89
N LEU A 117 -12.63 10.67 -3.78
CA LEU A 117 -12.49 11.44 -5.02
C LEU A 117 -12.52 12.96 -4.81
N SER A 118 -12.84 13.43 -3.60
CA SER A 118 -12.95 14.86 -3.30
C SER A 118 -11.91 15.29 -2.26
N PRO A 119 -10.85 16.04 -2.65
CA PRO A 119 -9.75 16.42 -1.74
C PRO A 119 -10.21 17.19 -0.50
N TRP A 120 -11.25 18.04 -0.61
CA TRP A 120 -11.74 18.81 0.54
C TRP A 120 -12.54 17.94 1.51
N ARG A 121 -13.42 17.04 1.01
CA ARG A 121 -14.17 16.09 1.84
C ARG A 121 -13.24 15.12 2.55
N LEU A 122 -12.20 14.66 1.85
CA LEU A 122 -11.19 13.78 2.43
C LEU A 122 -10.40 14.47 3.55
N ARG A 123 -10.05 15.77 3.38
CA ARG A 123 -9.42 16.57 4.45
C ARG A 123 -10.32 16.71 5.67
N MET A 124 -11.61 17.00 5.46
CA MET A 124 -12.59 17.06 6.55
C MET A 124 -12.75 15.72 7.26
N PHE A 125 -12.86 14.64 6.49
CA PHE A 125 -12.96 13.27 7.04
C PHE A 125 -11.75 12.94 7.93
N PHE A 126 -10.53 13.16 7.46
CA PHE A 126 -9.33 12.93 8.29
C PHE A 126 -9.23 13.93 9.45
N GLY A 127 -9.68 15.16 9.29
CA GLY A 127 -9.74 16.14 10.37
C GLY A 127 -10.65 15.67 11.52
N ALA A 128 -11.86 15.25 11.19
CA ALA A 128 -12.82 14.67 12.15
C ALA A 128 -12.28 13.38 12.78
N SER A 129 -11.67 12.49 11.98
CA SER A 129 -11.08 11.25 12.48
C SER A 129 -9.94 11.50 13.48
N ARG A 130 -9.07 12.48 13.21
CA ARG A 130 -8.03 12.90 14.16
C ARG A 130 -8.61 13.47 15.45
N LEU A 131 -9.58 14.37 15.33
CA LEU A 131 -10.24 14.96 16.49
C LEU A 131 -10.87 13.87 17.38
N PHE A 132 -11.62 12.96 16.78
CA PHE A 132 -12.24 11.82 17.47
C PHE A 132 -11.20 10.95 18.19
N ARG A 133 -10.08 10.63 17.53
CA ARG A 133 -8.97 9.86 18.10
C ARG A 133 -8.26 10.64 19.22
N ASP A 134 -7.94 11.92 18.99
CA ASP A 134 -7.11 12.73 19.89
C ASP A 134 -7.87 13.15 21.14
N LEU A 135 -9.20 13.28 21.09
CA LEU A 135 -10.10 13.42 22.24
C LEU A 135 -10.22 12.13 23.08
N GLY A 136 -9.64 11.01 22.62
CA GLY A 136 -9.70 9.72 23.32
C GLY A 136 -11.02 8.97 23.17
N LEU A 137 -11.96 9.46 22.34
CA LEU A 137 -13.26 8.82 22.11
C LEU A 137 -13.09 7.43 21.46
N ALA A 138 -12.11 7.28 20.58
CA ALA A 138 -11.77 5.99 19.99
C ALA A 138 -11.41 4.96 21.07
N ARG A 139 -10.53 5.33 22.00
CA ARG A 139 -10.11 4.47 23.12
C ARG A 139 -11.28 4.16 24.08
N LEU A 140 -12.14 5.14 24.35
CA LEU A 140 -13.31 4.95 25.21
C LEU A 140 -14.27 3.93 24.60
N LEU A 141 -14.57 4.04 23.30
CA LEU A 141 -15.42 3.09 22.59
C LEU A 141 -14.84 1.69 22.51
N LEU A 142 -13.52 1.55 22.33
CA LEU A 142 -12.87 0.24 22.35
C LEU A 142 -12.99 -0.43 23.73
N LYS A 143 -12.84 0.35 24.81
CA LYS A 143 -12.97 -0.16 26.19
C LYS A 143 -14.40 -0.52 26.59
N SER A 144 -15.41 0.11 25.95
CA SER A 144 -16.82 -0.15 26.29
C SER A 144 -17.31 -1.53 25.88
N GLY A 145 -16.64 -2.21 24.93
CA GLY A 145 -17.03 -3.52 24.40
C GLY A 145 -18.33 -3.53 23.57
N VAL A 146 -18.96 -2.37 23.36
CA VAL A 146 -20.27 -2.26 22.66
C VAL A 146 -20.15 -2.45 21.13
N LEU A 147 -18.94 -2.26 20.59
CA LEU A 147 -18.71 -2.28 19.14
C LEU A 147 -18.73 -3.71 18.58
N SER A 148 -19.37 -3.89 17.42
CA SER A 148 -19.20 -5.14 16.66
C SER A 148 -17.73 -5.36 16.30
N LYS A 149 -17.32 -6.62 16.11
CA LYS A 149 -15.91 -6.96 15.79
C LYS A 149 -15.33 -6.15 14.63
N ARG A 150 -16.11 -5.92 13.54
CA ARG A 150 -15.67 -5.12 12.38
C ARG A 150 -15.48 -3.64 12.71
N VAL A 151 -16.45 -3.05 13.39
CA VAL A 151 -16.43 -1.63 13.77
C VAL A 151 -15.35 -1.41 14.82
N GLY A 152 -15.23 -2.28 15.82
CA GLY A 152 -14.19 -2.24 16.83
C GLY A 152 -12.80 -2.27 16.19
N PHE A 153 -12.59 -3.15 15.22
CA PHE A 153 -11.31 -3.20 14.50
C PHE A 153 -11.04 -1.92 13.67
N ALA A 154 -12.05 -1.36 13.01
CA ALA A 154 -11.90 -0.08 12.30
C ALA A 154 -11.51 1.08 13.25
N VAL A 155 -12.09 1.11 14.46
CA VAL A 155 -11.73 2.09 15.50
C VAL A 155 -10.31 1.83 16.03
N ALA A 156 -9.91 0.55 16.21
CA ALA A 156 -8.55 0.18 16.61
C ALA A 156 -7.51 0.59 15.56
N LEU A 157 -7.80 0.44 14.26
CA LEU A 157 -6.95 0.97 13.18
C LEU A 157 -6.73 2.48 13.31
N LEU A 158 -7.78 3.23 13.63
CA LEU A 158 -7.66 4.68 13.83
C LEU A 158 -6.85 5.01 15.10
N GLU A 159 -7.11 4.35 16.22
CA GLU A 159 -6.37 4.55 17.47
C GLU A 159 -4.88 4.22 17.30
N SER A 160 -4.53 3.14 16.59
CA SER A 160 -3.14 2.75 16.33
C SER A 160 -2.38 3.76 15.44
N SER A 161 -3.08 4.62 14.70
CA SER A 161 -2.46 5.75 13.99
C SER A 161 -1.94 6.85 14.92
N LYS A 162 -2.33 6.83 16.19
CA LYS A 162 -1.80 7.68 17.25
C LYS A 162 -0.42 7.15 17.66
N GLN A 163 0.61 7.57 16.96
CA GLN A 163 1.97 7.11 17.27
C GLN A 163 2.44 7.67 18.62
N VAL A 164 2.91 6.78 19.47
CA VAL A 164 3.60 7.14 20.71
C VAL A 164 5.11 7.01 20.44
N PHE A 165 5.74 8.08 19.95
CA PHE A 165 7.20 8.17 20.05
C PHE A 165 7.57 8.87 21.34
N PRO A 166 8.60 8.42 22.07
CA PRO A 166 9.14 9.20 23.17
C PRO A 166 9.61 10.56 22.63
N ALA A 167 8.99 11.63 23.11
CA ALA A 167 9.07 12.98 22.56
C ALA A 167 10.37 13.72 22.96
N LYS A 168 11.54 13.14 22.74
CA LYS A 168 12.83 13.83 22.87
C LYS A 168 13.67 13.81 21.58
N ALA A 169 13.04 13.90 20.42
CA ALA A 169 13.74 14.32 19.23
C ALA A 169 13.86 15.85 19.30
N GLN A 170 15.03 16.32 19.67
CA GLN A 170 15.37 17.74 19.78
C GLN A 170 14.93 18.49 18.51
N ARG A 171 14.12 19.53 18.68
CA ARG A 171 13.85 20.57 17.70
C ARG A 171 15.16 21.34 17.41
N ARG A 172 16.06 20.79 16.64
CA ARG A 172 17.13 21.55 16.05
C ARG A 172 16.55 22.29 14.83
N LYS A 173 16.27 23.57 15.00
CA LYS A 173 16.03 24.51 13.93
C LYS A 173 17.33 24.74 13.16
N GLU A 174 17.76 23.78 12.37
CA GLU A 174 18.75 24.06 11.33
C GLU A 174 17.98 24.46 10.06
N ARG A 175 17.76 25.75 9.90
CA ARG A 175 17.53 26.39 8.61
C ARG A 175 18.87 26.32 7.85
N ARG A 176 19.18 25.19 7.23
CA ARG A 176 20.25 25.16 6.25
C ARG A 176 19.75 25.92 5.02
N LYS A 177 20.40 27.03 4.71
CA LYS A 177 20.36 27.68 3.40
C LYS A 177 20.76 26.62 2.39
N GLY A 178 19.86 26.26 1.45
CA GLY A 178 20.20 25.37 0.36
C GLY A 178 21.42 25.90 -0.37
N THR A 179 22.44 25.07 -0.48
CA THR A 179 23.54 25.35 -1.38
C THR A 179 23.01 25.31 -2.81
N SER A 180 23.56 26.11 -3.73
CA SER A 180 23.13 26.26 -5.13
C SER A 180 23.15 24.95 -5.96
N GLU A 181 23.53 23.82 -5.37
CA GLU A 181 23.68 22.51 -5.99
C GLU A 181 22.67 21.44 -5.48
N ALA A 182 21.66 21.82 -4.71
CA ALA A 182 20.70 20.85 -4.19
C ALA A 182 19.82 20.29 -5.33
N LYS A 183 19.84 18.95 -5.50
CA LYS A 183 19.01 18.27 -6.51
C LYS A 183 17.55 18.32 -6.12
N GLU A 184 16.69 18.74 -7.06
CA GLU A 184 15.25 18.83 -6.86
C GLU A 184 14.63 17.42 -6.77
N VAL A 185 13.69 17.27 -5.84
CA VAL A 185 12.83 16.09 -5.71
C VAL A 185 11.41 16.53 -5.38
N LEU A 186 10.43 15.78 -5.86
CA LEU A 186 9.01 16.04 -5.64
C LEU A 186 8.45 15.05 -4.60
N LEU A 187 7.89 15.57 -3.50
CA LEU A 187 7.33 14.69 -2.47
C LEU A 187 5.84 14.41 -2.71
N PHE A 188 5.49 13.13 -2.85
CA PHE A 188 4.12 12.65 -2.83
C PHE A 188 3.71 12.35 -1.39
N LYS A 189 2.79 13.13 -0.82
CA LYS A 189 2.38 13.04 0.60
C LYS A 189 1.39 11.91 0.88
N GLY A 190 0.59 11.54 -0.13
CA GLY A 190 -0.49 10.58 0.02
C GLY A 190 -1.65 11.05 0.91
N CYS A 191 -2.81 10.41 0.77
CA CYS A 191 -4.02 10.81 1.50
C CYS A 191 -3.95 10.42 2.99
N VAL A 192 -3.70 9.14 3.30
CA VAL A 192 -3.55 8.64 4.67
C VAL A 192 -2.26 9.17 5.30
N GLY A 193 -1.17 9.28 4.53
CA GLY A 193 0.10 9.87 4.95
C GLY A 193 -0.09 11.28 5.48
N GLU A 194 -0.73 12.17 4.73
CA GLU A 194 -0.99 13.54 5.21
C GLU A 194 -2.15 13.60 6.21
N GLY A 195 -3.16 12.73 6.07
CA GLY A 195 -4.33 12.71 6.93
C GLY A 195 -4.06 12.28 8.36
N LEU A 196 -3.33 11.18 8.55
CA LEU A 196 -3.11 10.58 9.87
C LEU A 196 -1.63 10.58 10.31
N PHE A 197 -0.70 10.64 9.36
CA PHE A 197 0.75 10.50 9.59
C PHE A 197 1.56 11.71 9.09
N ALA A 198 0.99 12.90 9.06
CA ALA A 198 1.63 14.11 8.53
C ALA A 198 3.05 14.36 9.07
N ARG A 199 3.36 13.93 10.30
CA ARG A 199 4.70 14.04 10.88
C ARG A 199 5.74 13.16 10.16
N VAL A 200 5.31 12.02 9.56
CA VAL A 200 6.20 11.18 8.75
C VAL A 200 6.59 11.94 7.48
N ASN A 201 5.62 12.60 6.81
CA ASN A 201 5.91 13.47 5.67
C ASN A 201 6.90 14.58 6.04
N ARG A 202 6.68 15.26 7.20
CA ARG A 202 7.62 16.30 7.69
C ARG A 202 9.00 15.75 8.03
N ALA A 203 9.08 14.50 8.54
CA ALA A 203 10.36 13.83 8.77
C ALA A 203 11.07 13.51 7.46
N THR A 204 10.33 13.04 6.46
CA THR A 204 10.85 12.78 5.11
C THR A 204 11.41 14.06 4.47
N GLU A 205 10.68 15.18 4.55
CA GLU A 205 11.16 16.49 4.07
C GLU A 205 12.48 16.87 4.75
N ARG A 206 12.59 16.68 6.08
CA ARG A 206 13.82 17.03 6.83
C ARG A 206 15.00 16.12 6.46
N VAL A 207 14.75 14.80 6.34
CA VAL A 207 15.82 13.84 6.02
C VAL A 207 16.35 14.08 4.60
N LEU A 208 15.46 14.29 3.63
CA LEU A 208 15.85 14.64 2.26
C LEU A 208 16.65 15.95 2.24
N GLY A 209 16.18 16.99 2.93
CA GLY A 209 16.88 18.27 3.02
C GLY A 209 18.26 18.16 3.69
N ALA A 210 18.39 17.33 4.73
CA ALA A 210 19.67 17.07 5.40
C ALA A 210 20.68 16.33 4.47
N ASN A 211 20.18 15.61 3.48
CA ASN A 211 20.95 14.91 2.46
C ASN A 211 21.10 15.70 1.13
N ASN A 212 20.92 17.02 1.19
CA ASN A 212 21.12 17.95 0.08
C ASN A 212 20.14 17.77 -1.09
N PHE A 213 18.87 17.45 -0.80
CA PHE A 213 17.80 17.48 -1.77
C PHE A 213 16.90 18.71 -1.54
N ALA A 214 16.55 19.42 -2.62
CA ALA A 214 15.55 20.49 -2.60
C ALA A 214 14.17 19.88 -2.76
N VAL A 215 13.44 19.75 -1.65
CA VAL A 215 12.12 19.09 -1.63
C VAL A 215 11.04 20.07 -2.03
N LYS A 216 10.35 19.79 -3.13
CA LYS A 216 9.12 20.47 -3.52
C LYS A 216 7.90 19.58 -3.28
N VAL A 217 6.80 20.18 -2.90
CA VAL A 217 5.51 19.51 -2.71
C VAL A 217 4.54 20.08 -3.73
N PRO A 218 4.28 19.38 -4.84
CA PRO A 218 3.37 19.87 -5.87
C PRO A 218 1.98 20.17 -5.31
N ALA A 219 1.45 21.36 -5.62
CA ALA A 219 0.06 21.70 -5.35
C ALA A 219 -0.86 20.88 -6.27
N GLY A 220 -2.05 20.54 -5.81
CA GLY A 220 -3.01 19.79 -6.62
C GLY A 220 -2.85 18.26 -6.58
N GLN A 221 -1.79 17.72 -5.91
CA GLN A 221 -1.71 16.28 -5.70
C GLN A 221 -2.90 15.75 -4.90
N VAL A 222 -3.36 14.56 -5.26
CA VAL A 222 -4.51 13.88 -4.66
C VAL A 222 -4.15 12.48 -4.19
N CYS A 223 -5.13 11.66 -3.78
CA CYS A 223 -4.90 10.25 -3.46
C CYS A 223 -4.23 9.51 -4.64
N CYS A 224 -3.36 8.54 -4.34
CA CYS A 224 -2.72 7.72 -5.40
C CYS A 224 -3.71 6.84 -6.18
N GLY A 225 -4.91 6.57 -5.66
CA GLY A 225 -5.90 5.71 -6.30
C GLY A 225 -5.83 4.23 -5.92
N ALA A 226 -4.86 3.81 -5.09
CA ALA A 226 -4.69 2.40 -4.73
C ALA A 226 -5.96 1.74 -4.15
N LEU A 227 -6.72 2.44 -3.30
CA LEU A 227 -7.95 1.90 -2.73
C LEU A 227 -9.04 1.69 -3.79
N HIS A 228 -9.12 2.56 -4.79
CA HIS A 228 -10.02 2.41 -5.93
C HIS A 228 -9.63 1.19 -6.77
N ALA A 229 -8.35 1.07 -7.17
CA ALA A 229 -7.86 -0.06 -7.95
C ALA A 229 -8.07 -1.39 -7.21
N HIS A 230 -7.77 -1.44 -5.90
CA HIS A 230 -7.98 -2.63 -5.09
C HIS A 230 -9.47 -2.99 -4.89
N ALA A 231 -10.36 -2.02 -5.02
CA ALA A 231 -11.82 -2.25 -4.99
C ALA A 231 -12.42 -2.57 -6.38
N GLY A 232 -11.61 -2.59 -7.46
CA GLY A 232 -12.07 -2.79 -8.84
C GLY A 232 -12.58 -1.51 -9.53
N ASP A 233 -12.57 -0.36 -8.84
CA ASP A 233 -12.95 0.94 -9.42
C ASP A 233 -11.76 1.57 -10.16
N LEU A 234 -11.39 0.98 -11.32
CA LEU A 234 -10.29 1.50 -12.13
C LEU A 234 -10.61 2.87 -12.74
N ALA A 235 -11.87 3.18 -12.96
CA ALA A 235 -12.30 4.50 -13.43
C ALA A 235 -11.97 5.60 -12.40
N GLY A 236 -12.28 5.36 -11.12
CA GLY A 236 -11.88 6.24 -10.02
C GLY A 236 -10.37 6.35 -9.85
N ALA A 237 -9.66 5.24 -9.99
CA ALA A 237 -8.19 5.21 -9.95
C ALA A 237 -7.59 6.05 -11.09
N ARG A 238 -8.05 5.89 -12.34
CA ARG A 238 -7.62 6.69 -13.50
C ARG A 238 -7.91 8.18 -13.30
N LYS A 239 -9.08 8.54 -12.75
CA LYS A 239 -9.43 9.95 -12.45
C LYS A 239 -8.42 10.60 -11.51
N LEU A 240 -8.03 9.93 -10.44
CA LEU A 240 -7.01 10.40 -9.49
C LEU A 240 -5.61 10.44 -10.11
N ALA A 241 -5.26 9.43 -10.89
CA ALA A 241 -3.97 9.35 -11.56
C ALA A 241 -3.78 10.50 -12.58
N ARG A 242 -4.80 10.86 -13.37
CA ARG A 242 -4.76 12.03 -14.27
C ARG A 242 -4.42 13.31 -13.54
N GLN A 243 -5.03 13.53 -12.36
CA GLN A 243 -4.76 14.73 -11.56
C GLN A 243 -3.32 14.74 -11.02
N ASN A 244 -2.83 13.57 -10.57
CA ASN A 244 -1.46 13.47 -10.09
C ASN A 244 -0.45 13.65 -11.23
N ILE A 245 -0.65 13.04 -12.40
CA ILE A 245 0.22 13.24 -13.58
C ILE A 245 0.30 14.72 -13.95
N ALA A 246 -0.82 15.45 -13.90
CA ALA A 246 -0.85 16.87 -14.16
C ALA A 246 -0.16 17.72 -13.08
N ALA A 247 -0.25 17.30 -11.81
CA ALA A 247 0.34 18.04 -10.69
C ALA A 247 1.87 17.89 -10.59
N PHE A 248 2.43 16.77 -11.08
CA PHE A 248 3.87 16.48 -11.04
C PHE A 248 4.55 16.74 -12.39
N ASP A 249 4.41 17.97 -12.87
CA ASP A 249 4.80 18.44 -14.19
C ASP A 249 6.28 18.91 -14.25
N SER A 250 7.22 18.06 -13.80
CA SER A 250 8.66 18.26 -13.98
C SER A 250 9.35 16.90 -14.06
N ASP A 251 10.60 16.87 -14.51
CA ASP A 251 11.39 15.62 -14.67
C ASP A 251 12.04 15.13 -13.38
N ALA A 252 11.86 15.87 -12.28
CA ALA A 252 12.46 15.51 -11.00
C ALA A 252 11.89 14.18 -10.45
N PRO A 253 12.69 13.41 -9.68
CA PRO A 253 12.23 12.19 -9.03
C PRO A 253 11.02 12.44 -8.12
N ILE A 254 10.04 11.55 -8.17
CA ILE A 254 8.83 11.56 -7.33
C ILE A 254 9.05 10.66 -6.14
N ILE A 255 9.15 11.24 -4.96
CA ILE A 255 9.48 10.51 -3.74
C ILE A 255 8.21 10.19 -2.96
N THR A 256 8.08 8.93 -2.55
CA THR A 256 7.04 8.46 -1.64
C THR A 256 7.67 7.79 -0.41
N ASN A 257 6.96 7.84 0.71
CA ASN A 257 7.32 7.19 1.97
C ASN A 257 6.24 6.18 2.41
N ALA A 258 5.44 5.71 1.47
CA ALA A 258 4.34 4.80 1.71
C ALA A 258 4.27 3.75 0.60
N GLY A 259 4.67 2.51 0.90
CA GLY A 259 4.77 1.42 -0.07
C GLY A 259 3.50 1.16 -0.89
N GLY A 260 2.31 1.26 -0.27
CA GLY A 260 1.04 1.14 -0.99
C GLY A 260 0.80 2.26 -2.01
N CYS A 261 1.21 3.50 -1.68
CA CYS A 261 1.16 4.59 -2.65
C CYS A 261 2.21 4.40 -3.75
N GLY A 262 3.46 4.06 -3.39
CA GLY A 262 4.53 3.86 -4.35
C GLY A 262 4.21 2.75 -5.36
N ALA A 263 3.71 1.61 -4.88
CA ALA A 263 3.27 0.51 -5.75
C ALA A 263 2.19 0.93 -6.75
N MET A 264 1.26 1.81 -6.34
CA MET A 264 0.22 2.33 -7.24
C MET A 264 0.79 3.35 -8.24
N LEU A 265 1.63 4.26 -7.80
CA LEU A 265 2.21 5.31 -8.66
C LEU A 265 3.07 4.72 -9.78
N VAL A 266 3.83 3.65 -9.51
CA VAL A 266 4.63 2.97 -10.55
C VAL A 266 3.78 2.23 -11.58
N THR A 267 2.49 1.99 -11.32
CA THR A 267 1.57 1.34 -12.27
C THR A 267 0.76 2.31 -13.13
N TYR A 268 0.94 3.62 -12.97
CA TYR A 268 0.18 4.60 -13.78
C TYR A 268 0.42 4.43 -15.29
N GLY A 269 1.64 4.08 -15.71
CA GLY A 269 1.92 3.75 -17.10
C GLY A 269 1.03 2.65 -17.65
N HIS A 270 0.79 1.59 -16.86
CA HIS A 270 -0.13 0.52 -17.22
C HIS A 270 -1.59 0.98 -17.28
N LEU A 271 -2.05 1.81 -16.31
CA LEU A 271 -3.42 2.30 -16.28
C LEU A 271 -3.82 3.09 -17.54
N PHE A 272 -2.84 3.68 -18.22
CA PHE A 272 -3.01 4.51 -19.40
C PHE A 272 -2.31 3.96 -20.65
N ALA A 273 -1.94 2.67 -20.66
CA ALA A 273 -1.20 2.08 -21.78
C ALA A 273 -1.93 2.23 -23.15
N ASN A 274 -3.26 2.26 -23.12
CA ASN A 274 -4.12 2.40 -24.32
C ASN A 274 -4.72 3.81 -24.45
N ASP A 275 -4.21 4.82 -23.74
CA ASP A 275 -4.67 6.21 -23.79
C ASP A 275 -3.69 7.02 -24.64
N GLU A 276 -4.11 7.39 -25.87
CA GLU A 276 -3.25 8.06 -26.87
C GLU A 276 -2.63 9.36 -26.34
N ASP A 277 -3.36 10.11 -25.49
CA ASP A 277 -2.92 11.41 -24.96
C ASP A 277 -2.02 11.27 -23.73
N LEU A 278 -2.20 10.24 -22.92
CA LEU A 278 -1.58 10.14 -21.60
C LEU A 278 -0.56 9.01 -21.45
N ALA A 279 -0.50 8.03 -22.36
CA ALA A 279 0.37 6.87 -22.22
C ALA A 279 1.84 7.26 -21.99
N ALA A 280 2.40 8.15 -22.80
CA ALA A 280 3.79 8.59 -22.67
C ALA A 280 4.04 9.36 -21.36
N ARG A 281 3.12 10.26 -20.97
CA ARG A 281 3.23 11.04 -19.72
C ARG A 281 3.09 10.15 -18.49
N ALA A 282 2.19 9.18 -18.51
CA ALA A 282 1.98 8.22 -17.43
C ALA A 282 3.20 7.29 -17.27
N ALA A 283 3.78 6.84 -18.37
CA ALA A 283 5.01 6.04 -18.37
C ALA A 283 6.19 6.83 -17.79
N SER A 284 6.40 8.08 -18.23
CA SER A 284 7.42 8.98 -17.70
C SER A 284 7.20 9.26 -16.20
N PHE A 285 5.96 9.52 -15.77
CA PHE A 285 5.61 9.69 -14.36
C PHE A 285 6.02 8.45 -13.55
N SER A 286 5.61 7.25 -13.98
CA SER A 286 5.89 5.99 -13.28
C SER A 286 7.39 5.71 -13.16
N ALA A 287 8.17 5.99 -14.19
CA ALA A 287 9.62 5.78 -14.22
C ALA A 287 10.38 6.67 -13.21
N ARG A 288 9.82 7.81 -12.82
CA ARG A 288 10.41 8.76 -11.85
C ARG A 288 10.07 8.44 -10.40
N VAL A 289 9.11 7.55 -10.15
CA VAL A 289 8.67 7.21 -8.78
C VAL A 289 9.73 6.41 -8.05
N ARG A 290 10.08 6.84 -6.85
CA ARG A 290 11.06 6.19 -5.97
C ARG A 290 10.57 6.20 -4.53
N ASP A 291 10.91 5.15 -3.78
CA ASP A 291 10.81 5.20 -2.33
C ASP A 291 11.88 6.14 -1.75
N VAL A 292 11.59 6.75 -0.62
CA VAL A 292 12.55 7.63 0.07
C VAL A 292 13.88 6.93 0.34
N SER A 293 13.86 5.63 0.63
CA SER A 293 15.08 4.84 0.84
C SER A 293 15.92 4.70 -0.43
N GLN A 294 15.29 4.50 -1.58
CA GLN A 294 15.98 4.43 -2.88
C GLN A 294 16.63 5.78 -3.21
N GLN A 295 15.93 6.89 -2.94
CA GLN A 295 16.48 8.22 -3.20
C GLN A 295 17.66 8.54 -2.27
N LEU A 296 17.54 8.23 -0.98
CA LEU A 296 18.62 8.46 -0.02
C LEU A 296 19.85 7.57 -0.29
N ALA A 297 19.65 6.33 -0.75
CA ALA A 297 20.74 5.43 -1.10
C ALA A 297 21.66 5.99 -2.21
N THR A 298 21.15 6.90 -3.05
CA THR A 298 21.96 7.55 -4.10
C THR A 298 22.94 8.61 -3.55
N ASN A 299 22.67 9.18 -2.35
CA ASN A 299 23.47 10.25 -1.80
C ASN A 299 23.26 10.40 -0.28
N MET A 300 23.55 9.35 0.48
CA MET A 300 23.43 9.43 1.94
C MET A 300 24.64 10.11 2.55
N ARG A 301 24.46 11.36 2.98
CA ARG A 301 25.51 12.20 3.60
C ARG A 301 25.45 12.23 5.11
N THR A 302 24.28 11.96 5.67
CA THR A 302 24.03 12.10 7.12
C THR A 302 23.34 10.85 7.62
N VAL A 303 23.98 10.16 8.55
CA VAL A 303 23.38 9.06 9.31
C VAL A 303 22.88 9.62 10.65
N PRO A 304 21.61 9.41 11.04
CA PRO A 304 21.10 9.85 12.34
C PRO A 304 21.83 9.14 13.48
N ASN A 305 21.77 9.74 14.68
CA ASN A 305 22.28 9.09 15.90
C ASN A 305 21.43 7.84 16.22
N ALA A 306 22.06 6.84 16.85
CA ALA A 306 21.42 5.61 17.28
C ALA A 306 20.14 5.88 18.09
N ILE A 307 19.12 5.04 17.89
CA ILE A 307 17.82 5.17 18.55
C ILE A 307 17.89 4.72 20.02
N GLY A 308 18.85 3.85 20.37
CA GLY A 308 19.05 3.32 21.73
C GLY A 308 17.98 2.33 22.17
N GLN A 309 17.24 1.76 21.23
CA GLN A 309 16.25 0.70 21.43
C GLN A 309 16.35 -0.31 20.29
N SER A 310 16.08 -1.58 20.58
CA SER A 310 16.04 -2.61 19.54
C SER A 310 14.91 -2.35 18.56
N VAL A 311 15.23 -2.45 17.25
CA VAL A 311 14.30 -2.15 16.15
C VAL A 311 14.27 -3.34 15.21
N THR A 312 13.06 -3.80 14.88
CA THR A 312 12.84 -4.75 13.80
C THR A 312 12.09 -4.10 12.64
N TYR A 313 12.16 -4.70 11.44
CA TYR A 313 11.57 -4.14 10.23
C TYR A 313 10.59 -5.10 9.59
N ASP A 314 9.31 -4.68 9.51
CA ASP A 314 8.29 -5.30 8.67
C ASP A 314 8.37 -4.69 7.27
N THR A 315 8.92 -5.46 6.33
CA THR A 315 8.98 -5.03 4.94
C THR A 315 7.61 -5.14 4.31
N SER A 316 6.94 -4.01 4.15
CA SER A 316 5.63 -3.95 3.50
C SER A 316 5.66 -4.64 2.13
N CYS A 317 4.72 -5.55 1.87
CA CYS A 317 4.64 -6.31 0.62
C CYS A 317 4.62 -5.40 -0.63
N HIS A 318 3.91 -4.27 -0.61
CA HIS A 318 3.91 -3.33 -1.72
C HIS A 318 5.24 -2.60 -1.91
N LEU A 319 5.99 -2.40 -0.83
CA LEU A 319 7.35 -1.85 -0.91
C LEU A 319 8.30 -2.89 -1.51
N MET A 320 8.21 -4.15 -1.05
CA MET A 320 9.05 -5.25 -1.52
C MET A 320 8.73 -5.61 -2.98
N TYR A 321 7.48 -5.94 -3.27
CA TYR A 321 7.10 -6.56 -4.53
C TYR A 321 6.54 -5.56 -5.55
N GLY A 322 5.81 -4.54 -5.08
CA GLY A 322 5.21 -3.52 -5.95
C GLY A 322 6.20 -2.46 -6.40
N GLN A 323 7.02 -1.96 -5.50
CA GLN A 323 7.99 -0.88 -5.74
C GLN A 323 9.44 -1.36 -5.82
N ARG A 324 9.71 -2.63 -5.47
CA ARG A 324 11.04 -3.27 -5.47
C ARG A 324 12.10 -2.48 -4.67
N SER A 325 11.70 -1.96 -3.51
CA SER A 325 12.56 -1.12 -2.65
C SER A 325 12.74 -1.66 -1.23
N GLY A 326 12.23 -2.86 -0.95
CA GLY A 326 12.26 -3.45 0.39
C GLY A 326 13.67 -3.62 0.96
N GLU A 327 14.59 -4.18 0.17
CA GLU A 327 16.00 -4.36 0.55
C GLU A 327 16.71 -3.03 0.83
N THR A 328 16.42 -2.00 0.04
CA THR A 328 17.03 -0.68 0.23
C THR A 328 16.55 -0.05 1.53
N SER A 329 15.26 -0.20 1.85
CA SER A 329 14.67 0.31 3.09
C SER A 329 15.26 -0.40 4.32
N GLU A 330 15.39 -1.72 4.27
CA GLU A 330 16.00 -2.49 5.35
C GLU A 330 17.48 -2.12 5.56
N ARG A 331 18.25 -2.04 4.48
CA ARG A 331 19.67 -1.64 4.52
C ARG A 331 19.83 -0.26 5.15
N MET A 332 18.97 0.69 4.79
CA MET A 332 18.99 2.02 5.41
C MET A 332 18.66 1.97 6.89
N LEU A 333 17.66 1.20 7.28
CA LEU A 333 17.30 1.06 8.69
C LEU A 333 18.43 0.41 9.49
N ARG A 334 19.07 -0.62 8.97
CA ARG A 334 20.28 -1.23 9.55
C ARG A 334 21.42 -0.22 9.73
N ALA A 335 21.63 0.66 8.75
CA ALA A 335 22.65 1.70 8.85
C ALA A 335 22.35 2.73 9.96
N VAL A 336 21.08 3.01 10.23
CA VAL A 336 20.63 3.95 11.26
C VAL A 336 20.64 3.34 12.66
N THR A 337 20.23 2.07 12.79
CA THR A 337 20.09 1.39 14.09
C THR A 337 21.34 0.64 14.51
N GLY A 338 22.20 0.27 13.56
CA GLY A 338 23.44 -0.44 13.83
C GLY A 338 23.19 -1.77 14.57
N LYS A 339 23.87 -1.93 15.71
CA LYS A 339 23.75 -3.12 16.57
C LYS A 339 22.35 -3.34 17.18
N ASP A 340 21.50 -2.31 17.19
CA ASP A 340 20.16 -2.38 17.73
C ASP A 340 19.14 -2.94 16.71
N PHE A 341 19.58 -3.28 15.48
CA PHE A 341 18.72 -3.93 14.51
C PHE A 341 18.52 -5.41 14.82
N VAL A 342 17.27 -5.84 14.85
CA VAL A 342 16.86 -7.23 15.02
C VAL A 342 16.16 -7.69 13.73
N ALA A 343 16.67 -8.73 13.10
CA ALA A 343 16.04 -9.30 11.91
C ALA A 343 14.66 -9.88 12.25
N LEU A 344 13.67 -9.62 11.39
CA LEU A 344 12.33 -10.18 11.52
C LEU A 344 12.19 -11.40 10.63
N ASN A 345 11.93 -12.56 11.20
CA ASN A 345 11.57 -13.74 10.43
C ASN A 345 10.23 -13.48 9.71
N GLY A 346 10.13 -13.80 8.42
CA GLY A 346 8.94 -13.51 7.63
C GLY A 346 8.66 -12.02 7.45
N SER A 347 9.70 -11.15 7.46
CA SER A 347 9.55 -9.71 7.23
C SER A 347 8.86 -9.41 5.90
N GLU A 348 9.11 -10.22 4.88
CA GLU A 348 8.59 -10.14 3.52
C GLU A 348 7.12 -10.58 3.40
N ARG A 349 6.58 -11.32 4.38
CA ARG A 349 5.20 -11.80 4.36
C ARG A 349 4.21 -10.68 4.58
N CYS A 350 3.05 -10.76 3.94
CA CYS A 350 2.00 -9.76 4.08
C CYS A 350 1.52 -9.64 5.53
N CYS A 351 1.26 -8.42 5.99
CA CYS A 351 0.67 -8.17 7.31
C CYS A 351 -0.86 -8.42 7.38
N GLY A 352 -1.53 -8.63 6.24
CA GLY A 352 -2.98 -8.83 6.16
C GLY A 352 -3.83 -7.57 5.97
N ALA A 353 -3.25 -6.37 5.98
CA ALA A 353 -3.98 -5.10 5.87
C ALA A 353 -4.69 -4.92 4.53
N ALA A 354 -3.94 -5.01 3.43
CA ALA A 354 -4.38 -4.94 2.04
C ALA A 354 -5.46 -3.87 1.75
N GLY A 355 -5.18 -2.63 2.15
CA GLY A 355 -6.11 -1.50 2.01
C GLY A 355 -7.33 -1.66 2.92
N VAL A 356 -8.50 -1.83 2.31
CA VAL A 356 -9.79 -2.06 3.02
C VAL A 356 -10.13 -3.55 3.19
N TYR A 357 -9.27 -4.44 2.73
CA TYR A 357 -9.48 -5.89 2.79
C TYR A 357 -9.73 -6.39 4.21
N ASN A 358 -9.00 -5.85 5.19
CA ASN A 358 -9.15 -6.20 6.60
C ASN A 358 -10.57 -5.94 7.17
N LEU A 359 -11.33 -5.04 6.56
CA LEU A 359 -12.73 -4.77 6.91
C LEU A 359 -13.71 -5.63 6.11
N LEU A 360 -13.36 -5.99 4.88
CA LEU A 360 -14.19 -6.79 3.98
C LEU A 360 -14.02 -8.30 4.18
N GLN A 361 -12.78 -8.75 4.45
CA GLN A 361 -12.38 -10.14 4.64
C GLN A 361 -11.71 -10.34 6.02
N PRO A 362 -12.39 -10.01 7.14
CA PRO A 362 -11.77 -9.93 8.46
C PRO A 362 -11.18 -11.25 8.93
N GLU A 363 -11.81 -12.38 8.62
CA GLU A 363 -11.35 -13.71 9.07
C GLU A 363 -9.99 -14.06 8.47
N MET A 364 -9.84 -13.92 7.15
CA MET A 364 -8.58 -14.20 6.47
C MET A 364 -7.50 -13.20 6.88
N SER A 365 -7.86 -11.91 6.94
CA SER A 365 -6.96 -10.84 7.37
C SER A 365 -6.39 -11.09 8.78
N GLN A 366 -7.24 -11.52 9.72
CA GLN A 366 -6.82 -11.82 11.10
C GLN A 366 -5.94 -13.08 11.19
N ARG A 367 -6.13 -14.08 10.33
CA ARG A 367 -5.25 -15.25 10.28
C ARG A 367 -3.84 -14.86 9.81
N VAL A 368 -3.75 -14.03 8.77
CA VAL A 368 -2.47 -13.51 8.26
C VAL A 368 -1.79 -12.60 9.30
N LEU A 369 -2.57 -11.75 9.97
CA LEU A 369 -2.05 -10.84 11.00
C LEU A 369 -1.44 -11.59 12.19
N ARG A 370 -2.08 -12.68 12.65
CA ARG A 370 -1.58 -13.47 13.78
C ARG A 370 -0.18 -14.01 13.52
N GLU A 371 0.05 -14.62 12.36
CA GLU A 371 1.38 -15.10 11.97
C GLU A 371 2.42 -13.96 12.03
N LYS A 372 2.09 -12.79 11.49
CA LYS A 372 2.97 -11.63 11.54
C LYS A 372 3.26 -11.16 12.98
N LEU A 373 2.25 -11.13 13.84
CA LEU A 373 2.42 -10.74 15.24
C LEU A 373 3.26 -11.74 16.04
N ASP A 374 3.12 -13.03 15.76
CA ASP A 374 3.93 -14.08 16.38
C ASP A 374 5.41 -13.87 16.03
N HIS A 375 5.77 -13.68 14.78
CA HIS A 375 7.14 -13.37 14.36
C HIS A 375 7.67 -12.06 14.98
N ILE A 376 6.83 -11.01 15.08
CA ILE A 376 7.21 -9.75 15.76
C ILE A 376 7.51 -10.01 17.23
N LYS A 377 6.67 -10.76 17.92
CA LYS A 377 6.86 -11.11 19.32
C LYS A 377 8.13 -11.94 19.55
N GLU A 378 8.37 -12.93 18.68
CA GLU A 378 9.57 -13.78 18.71
C GLU A 378 10.86 -12.96 18.51
N SER A 379 10.82 -11.88 17.74
CA SER A 379 11.98 -11.00 17.52
C SER A 379 12.46 -10.32 18.79
N GLY A 380 11.62 -10.16 19.81
CA GLY A 380 11.93 -9.44 21.06
C GLY A 380 12.28 -7.96 20.88
N ALA A 381 12.03 -7.38 19.69
CA ALA A 381 12.35 -5.99 19.42
C ALA A 381 11.39 -5.03 20.15
N GLY A 382 11.93 -3.94 20.70
CA GLY A 382 11.16 -2.91 21.37
C GLY A 382 10.37 -2.00 20.41
N ILE A 383 10.81 -1.91 19.15
CA ILE A 383 10.16 -1.09 18.11
C ILE A 383 10.00 -1.92 16.84
N VAL A 384 8.82 -1.82 16.23
CA VAL A 384 8.56 -2.33 14.88
C VAL A 384 8.47 -1.15 13.92
N ALA A 385 9.33 -1.13 12.91
CA ALA A 385 9.28 -0.17 11.82
C ALA A 385 8.63 -0.81 10.58
N THR A 386 7.83 -0.04 9.84
CA THR A 386 7.28 -0.47 8.55
C THR A 386 7.14 0.72 7.60
N GLY A 387 7.35 0.48 6.32
CA GLY A 387 7.30 1.50 5.27
C GLY A 387 5.91 1.74 4.69
N ASN A 388 4.82 1.37 5.40
CA ASN A 388 3.47 1.57 4.88
C ASN A 388 2.46 1.91 5.98
N PRO A 389 1.71 3.02 5.88
CA PRO A 389 0.70 3.42 6.87
C PRO A 389 -0.37 2.35 7.13
N GLY A 390 -0.78 1.61 6.09
CA GLY A 390 -1.75 0.51 6.23
C GLY A 390 -1.22 -0.62 7.10
N CYS A 391 0.03 -1.05 6.90
CA CYS A 391 0.67 -2.08 7.73
C CYS A 391 0.85 -1.56 9.17
N GLN A 392 1.29 -0.32 9.35
CA GLN A 392 1.44 0.28 10.67
C GLN A 392 0.13 0.27 11.47
N MET A 393 -0.96 0.73 10.85
CA MET A 393 -2.28 0.71 11.51
C MET A 393 -2.73 -0.72 11.82
N HIS A 394 -2.53 -1.65 10.90
CA HIS A 394 -3.03 -3.02 11.03
C HIS A 394 -2.28 -3.81 12.09
N ILE A 395 -0.95 -3.76 12.07
CA ILE A 395 -0.10 -4.38 13.08
C ILE A 395 -0.39 -3.76 14.45
N GLY A 396 -0.43 -2.43 14.53
CA GLY A 396 -0.69 -1.74 15.80
C GLY A 396 -2.12 -1.91 16.33
N ALA A 397 -3.10 -2.26 15.50
CA ALA A 397 -4.45 -2.60 15.95
C ALA A 397 -4.58 -4.04 16.44
N GLY A 398 -3.67 -4.93 16.02
CA GLY A 398 -3.64 -6.32 16.45
C GLY A 398 -2.73 -6.61 17.64
N ALA A 399 -1.76 -5.73 17.91
CA ALA A 399 -0.84 -5.80 19.05
C ALA A 399 -1.51 -5.28 20.34
#